data_a730ede56e8363c1e5c52fcd518686c6
#
_entry.id   a730ede56e8363c1e5c52fcd518686c6
#
_cell.length_a   1.000
_cell.length_b   1.000
_cell.length_c   1.000
_cell.angle_alpha   90.00
_cell.angle_beta   90.00
_cell.angle_gamma   90.00
#
_symmetry.space_group_name_H-M   'P 1'
#
loop_
_entity.id
_entity.type
_entity.pdbx_description
1 polymer ?
#
loop_
_entity_poly.entity_id
_entity_poly.type
_entity_poly.pdbx_seq_one_letter_code
_entity_poly.pdbx_strand_id
1 'polypeptide(L)'
;MTGKGVNVAIEVTGNGKALNQVLDCMAKFGRVALLGCTRHSDFTIDYYKKVHGPGITLVGAHTMARPDVESSPGFWTTQDDVLAIQKMVAAGRLQFASMVEEIHSPAEAPEVYARLASEEAFPLVQFDWRDL
;
A
#
# COMPACT_ATOMS: atom_id res chain seq x y z
N MET A 1 -21.70 -6.64 10.50
CA MET A 1 -21.52 -5.23 10.06
C MET A 1 -21.63 -4.33 11.28
N THR A 2 -20.69 -3.41 11.42
CA THR A 2 -20.63 -2.47 12.54
C THR A 2 -21.67 -1.37 12.33
N GLY A 3 -22.89 -1.47 12.64
CA GLY A 3 -23.96 -0.48 12.33
C GLY A 3 -23.65 1.03 12.48
N LYS A 4 -22.40 1.38 12.75
CA LYS A 4 -21.88 2.76 12.88
C LYS A 4 -20.76 3.11 11.90
N GLY A 5 -20.38 2.23 10.99
CA GLY A 5 -19.25 2.37 10.09
C GLY A 5 -17.93 1.84 10.65
N VAL A 6 -16.83 2.03 9.92
CA VAL A 6 -15.49 1.59 10.30
C VAL A 6 -14.67 2.73 10.88
N ASN A 7 -13.86 2.45 11.90
CA ASN A 7 -13.03 3.46 12.56
C ASN A 7 -11.72 3.75 11.82
N VAL A 8 -11.20 2.75 11.10
CA VAL A 8 -9.95 2.86 10.33
C VAL A 8 -10.14 2.20 8.98
N ALA A 9 -9.64 2.86 7.94
CA ALA A 9 -9.56 2.32 6.60
C ALA A 9 -8.19 2.62 6.00
N ILE A 10 -7.71 1.74 5.12
CA ILE A 10 -6.49 1.95 4.32
C ILE A 10 -6.91 1.88 2.86
N GLU A 11 -6.81 3.01 2.17
CA GLU A 11 -7.10 3.11 0.75
C GLU A 11 -5.81 2.80 -0.03
N VAL A 12 -5.81 1.70 -0.79
CA VAL A 12 -4.60 1.18 -1.47
C VAL A 12 -4.69 1.23 -2.99
N THR A 13 -5.86 1.60 -3.54
CA THR A 13 -6.09 1.56 -4.99
C THR A 13 -5.65 2.82 -5.71
N GLY A 14 -5.59 3.96 -5.03
CA GLY A 14 -5.40 5.27 -5.64
C GLY A 14 -6.56 5.71 -6.55
N ASN A 15 -7.72 5.06 -6.47
CA ASN A 15 -8.88 5.36 -7.28
C ASN A 15 -9.85 6.29 -6.54
N GLY A 16 -10.21 7.41 -7.15
CA GLY A 16 -11.09 8.39 -6.52
C GLY A 16 -12.49 7.87 -6.20
N LYS A 17 -13.02 6.93 -6.98
CA LYS A 17 -14.31 6.29 -6.68
C LYS A 17 -14.20 5.42 -5.45
N ALA A 18 -13.11 4.64 -5.32
CA ALA A 18 -12.85 3.81 -4.15
C ALA A 18 -12.68 4.68 -2.89
N LEU A 19 -11.95 5.79 -2.96
CA LEU A 19 -11.82 6.72 -1.84
C LEU A 19 -13.19 7.30 -1.42
N ASN A 20 -14.04 7.67 -2.38
CA ASN A 20 -15.39 8.15 -2.07
C ASN A 20 -16.23 7.07 -1.36
N GLN A 21 -16.13 5.81 -1.78
CA GLN A 21 -16.81 4.68 -1.12
C GLN A 21 -16.28 4.43 0.30
N VAL A 22 -14.97 4.51 0.47
CA VAL A 22 -14.34 4.39 1.79
C VAL A 22 -14.89 5.46 2.72
N LEU A 23 -14.94 6.72 2.29
CA LEU A 23 -15.49 7.82 3.10
C LEU A 23 -16.95 7.63 3.49
N ASP A 24 -17.76 7.01 2.61
CA ASP A 24 -19.16 6.68 2.90
C ASP A 24 -19.30 5.55 3.94
N CYS A 25 -18.28 4.73 4.10
CA CYS A 25 -18.26 3.62 5.07
C CYS A 25 -17.70 4.03 6.44
N MET A 26 -17.15 5.23 6.60
CA MET A 26 -16.48 5.63 7.85
C MET A 26 -17.44 5.94 8.99
N ALA A 27 -17.05 5.56 10.18
CA ALA A 27 -17.64 6.07 11.42
C ALA A 27 -17.18 7.51 11.68
N LYS A 28 -17.94 8.26 12.48
CA LYS A 28 -17.48 9.57 12.95
C LYS A 28 -16.14 9.49 13.65
N PHE A 29 -15.27 10.48 13.40
CA PHE A 29 -13.89 10.55 13.89
C PHE A 29 -12.98 9.43 13.41
N GLY A 30 -13.37 8.72 12.35
CA GLY A 30 -12.56 7.70 11.73
C GLY A 30 -11.30 8.26 11.05
N ARG A 31 -10.38 7.37 10.71
CA ARG A 31 -9.10 7.70 10.07
C ARG A 31 -8.93 6.90 8.78
N VAL A 32 -8.55 7.58 7.71
CA VAL A 32 -8.25 6.93 6.42
C VAL A 32 -6.80 7.18 6.06
N ALA A 33 -6.02 6.10 5.93
CA ALA A 33 -4.67 6.18 5.38
C ALA A 33 -4.73 6.11 3.85
N LEU A 34 -4.17 7.10 3.19
CA LEU A 34 -4.09 7.19 1.74
C LEU A 34 -2.76 6.57 1.27
N LEU A 35 -2.75 5.24 1.08
CA LEU A 35 -1.59 4.47 0.65
C LEU A 35 -1.55 4.31 -0.86
N GLY A 36 -2.71 4.23 -1.50
CA GLY A 36 -2.83 4.11 -2.95
C GLY A 36 -2.28 5.32 -3.67
N CYS A 37 -1.54 5.08 -4.75
CA CYS A 37 -0.90 6.13 -5.52
C CYS A 37 -1.71 6.45 -6.79
N THR A 38 -2.19 7.70 -6.89
CA THR A 38 -2.65 8.26 -8.16
C THR A 38 -1.79 9.46 -8.54
N ARG A 39 -1.28 9.50 -9.77
CA ARG A 39 -0.49 10.64 -10.27
C ARG A 39 -1.37 11.78 -10.78
N HIS A 40 -2.64 11.50 -11.06
CA HIS A 40 -3.61 12.45 -11.56
C HIS A 40 -4.89 12.33 -10.74
N SER A 41 -5.19 13.38 -9.98
CA SER A 41 -6.45 13.45 -9.22
C SER A 41 -7.52 14.07 -10.11
N ASP A 42 -8.37 13.23 -10.68
CA ASP A 42 -9.45 13.59 -11.59
C ASP A 42 -10.85 13.44 -10.96
N PHE A 43 -10.91 13.46 -9.64
CA PHE A 43 -12.13 13.23 -8.88
C PHE A 43 -12.37 14.33 -7.84
N THR A 44 -13.63 14.43 -7.40
CA THR A 44 -14.05 15.35 -6.35
C THR A 44 -14.58 14.60 -5.15
N ILE A 45 -14.38 15.18 -3.97
CA ILE A 45 -14.94 14.72 -2.70
C ILE A 45 -15.90 15.81 -2.20
N ASP A 46 -17.10 15.43 -1.75
CA ASP A 46 -17.93 16.32 -0.94
C ASP A 46 -17.28 16.45 0.45
N TYR A 47 -16.32 17.36 0.51
CA TYR A 47 -15.50 17.61 1.68
C TYR A 47 -16.36 17.88 2.92
N TYR A 48 -17.41 18.68 2.78
CA TYR A 48 -18.24 19.06 3.91
C TYR A 48 -18.95 17.87 4.54
N LYS A 49 -19.58 17.03 3.72
CA LYS A 49 -20.35 15.88 4.21
C LYS A 49 -19.48 14.69 4.60
N LYS A 50 -18.38 14.46 3.87
CA LYS A 50 -17.60 13.21 4.00
C LYS A 50 -16.39 13.34 4.90
N VAL A 51 -15.87 14.54 5.12
CA VAL A 51 -14.67 14.77 5.92
C VAL A 51 -14.95 15.72 7.09
N HIS A 52 -15.38 16.95 6.77
CA HIS A 52 -15.56 17.99 7.79
C HIS A 52 -16.66 17.65 8.80
N GLY A 53 -17.86 17.36 8.32
CA GLY A 53 -19.02 17.07 9.19
C GLY A 53 -18.84 15.86 10.09
N PRO A 54 -18.37 14.71 9.61
CA PRO A 54 -18.11 13.54 10.44
C PRO A 54 -16.77 13.58 11.20
N GLY A 55 -15.91 14.58 10.97
CA GLY A 55 -14.60 14.71 11.63
C GLY A 55 -13.58 13.65 11.21
N ILE A 56 -13.57 13.27 9.92
CA ILE A 56 -12.64 12.26 9.41
C ILE A 56 -11.23 12.82 9.31
N THR A 57 -10.24 12.03 9.74
CA THR A 57 -8.82 12.31 9.53
C THR A 57 -8.32 11.59 8.29
N LEU A 58 -7.83 12.33 7.29
CA LEU A 58 -7.12 11.80 6.14
C LEU A 58 -5.60 11.87 6.41
N VAL A 59 -4.91 10.74 6.29
CA VAL A 59 -3.48 10.62 6.54
C VAL A 59 -2.77 10.22 5.26
N GLY A 60 -1.87 11.06 4.77
CA GLY A 60 -0.99 10.69 3.66
C GLY A 60 -0.03 9.58 4.08
N ALA A 61 0.03 8.50 3.31
CA ALA A 61 0.83 7.31 3.61
C ALA A 61 1.71 6.91 2.42
N HIS A 62 2.15 7.90 1.61
CA HIS A 62 3.07 7.65 0.52
C HIS A 62 4.44 7.22 1.04
N THR A 63 5.14 6.38 0.27
CA THR A 63 6.48 5.89 0.63
C THR A 63 7.51 7.00 0.88
N MET A 64 7.30 8.19 0.33
CA MET A 64 8.14 9.37 0.57
C MET A 64 7.67 10.23 1.76
N ALA A 65 6.53 9.91 2.40
CA ALA A 65 6.02 10.63 3.57
C ALA A 65 6.70 10.12 4.85
N ARG A 66 8.03 10.25 4.91
CA ARG A 66 8.88 9.79 6.00
C ARG A 66 10.07 10.72 6.22
N PRO A 67 10.72 10.68 7.39
CA PRO A 67 11.97 11.42 7.62
C PRO A 67 13.11 10.96 6.70
N ASP A 68 13.92 11.90 6.22
CA ASP A 68 15.06 11.60 5.35
C ASP A 68 16.30 11.14 6.14
N VAL A 69 16.50 11.67 7.35
CA VAL A 69 17.76 11.54 8.10
C VAL A 69 17.60 10.81 9.42
N GLU A 70 16.63 11.20 10.25
CA GLU A 70 16.48 10.66 11.60
C GLU A 70 15.05 10.19 11.86
N SER A 71 14.94 9.01 12.45
CA SER A 71 13.67 8.47 12.92
C SER A 71 13.25 9.10 14.23
N SER A 72 11.95 9.23 14.42
CA SER A 72 11.32 9.65 15.69
C SER A 72 10.12 8.76 16.00
N PRO A 73 9.57 8.77 17.22
CA PRO A 73 8.42 7.95 17.55
C PRO A 73 7.25 8.13 16.57
N GLY A 74 6.87 7.05 15.89
CA GLY A 74 5.81 7.04 14.87
C GLY A 74 6.23 7.48 13.47
N PHE A 75 7.48 7.91 13.26
CA PHE A 75 8.01 8.35 11.98
C PHE A 75 9.41 7.77 11.76
N TRP A 76 9.50 6.73 10.94
CA TRP A 76 10.74 6.02 10.69
C TRP A 76 11.33 6.38 9.33
N THR A 77 12.65 6.39 9.25
CA THR A 77 13.37 6.49 7.97
C THR A 77 13.21 5.21 7.16
N THR A 78 13.48 5.26 5.87
CA THR A 78 13.51 4.06 5.01
C THR A 78 14.48 3.01 5.55
N GLN A 79 15.65 3.45 6.03
CA GLN A 79 16.68 2.55 6.54
C GLN A 79 16.18 1.79 7.78
N ASP A 80 15.53 2.47 8.71
CA ASP A 80 15.04 1.85 9.94
C ASP A 80 13.87 0.90 9.66
N ASP A 81 12.97 1.27 8.74
CA ASP A 81 11.90 0.38 8.27
C ASP A 81 12.47 -0.91 7.67
N VAL A 82 13.45 -0.81 6.77
CA VAL A 82 14.08 -1.97 6.13
C VAL A 82 14.79 -2.84 7.16
N LEU A 83 15.53 -2.25 8.08
CA LEU A 83 16.21 -2.98 9.16
C LEU A 83 15.21 -3.70 10.08
N ALA A 84 14.08 -3.06 10.40
CA ALA A 84 13.04 -3.67 11.21
C ALA A 84 12.43 -4.89 10.50
N ILE A 85 12.09 -4.76 9.21
CA ILE A 85 11.56 -5.86 8.40
C ILE A 85 12.57 -7.01 8.32
N GLN A 86 13.85 -6.74 8.05
CA GLN A 86 14.90 -7.75 7.99
C GLN A 86 15.03 -8.51 9.32
N LYS A 87 15.01 -7.81 10.47
CA LYS A 87 15.01 -8.43 11.79
C LYS A 87 13.79 -9.33 12.01
N MET A 88 12.61 -8.90 11.55
CA MET A 88 11.39 -9.72 11.67
C MET A 88 11.45 -10.97 10.79
N VAL A 89 12.01 -10.87 9.58
CA VAL A 89 12.26 -12.03 8.71
C VAL A 89 13.26 -12.99 9.33
N ALA A 90 14.40 -12.47 9.82
CA ALA A 90 15.43 -13.28 10.48
C ALA A 90 14.91 -13.99 11.74
N ALA A 91 13.99 -13.38 12.46
CA ALA A 91 13.33 -13.97 13.62
C ALA A 91 12.16 -14.91 13.26
N GLY A 92 11.91 -15.18 11.99
CA GLY A 92 10.80 -16.02 11.52
C GLY A 92 9.40 -15.43 11.74
N ARG A 93 9.29 -14.15 12.09
CA ARG A 93 8.02 -13.46 12.35
C ARG A 93 7.34 -12.97 11.06
N LEU A 94 8.10 -12.78 10.00
CA LEU A 94 7.62 -12.50 8.64
C LEU A 94 8.20 -13.54 7.68
N GLN A 95 7.37 -14.03 6.79
CA GLN A 95 7.76 -15.02 5.78
C GLN A 95 7.22 -14.55 4.42
N PHE A 96 8.12 -14.29 3.48
CA PHE A 96 7.77 -13.83 2.13
C PHE A 96 7.91 -14.93 1.07
N ALA A 97 8.66 -16.02 1.37
CA ALA A 97 8.91 -17.08 0.40
C ALA A 97 7.62 -17.72 -0.15
N SER A 98 6.59 -17.84 0.67
CA SER A 98 5.30 -18.38 0.25
C SER A 98 4.48 -17.44 -0.67
N MET A 99 4.91 -16.19 -0.82
CA MET A 99 4.27 -15.23 -1.72
C MET A 99 4.85 -15.29 -3.14
N VAL A 100 6.05 -15.86 -3.30
CA VAL A 100 6.67 -16.04 -4.62
C VAL A 100 6.01 -17.24 -5.29
N GLU A 101 5.35 -17.00 -6.41
CA GLU A 101 4.57 -17.99 -7.14
C GLU A 101 5.38 -18.61 -8.29
N GLU A 102 6.24 -17.81 -8.91
CA GLU A 102 7.08 -18.26 -10.01
C GLU A 102 8.54 -17.79 -9.83
N ILE A 103 9.49 -18.66 -10.20
CA ILE A 103 10.91 -18.33 -10.22
C ILE A 103 11.42 -18.57 -11.64
N HIS A 104 12.05 -17.57 -12.22
CA HIS A 104 12.56 -17.58 -13.58
C HIS A 104 14.04 -17.24 -13.66
N SER A 105 14.71 -17.71 -14.72
CA SER A 105 16.02 -17.18 -15.09
C SER A 105 15.89 -15.74 -15.58
N PRO A 106 16.85 -14.85 -15.30
CA PRO A 106 16.87 -13.51 -15.89
C PRO A 106 16.85 -13.49 -17.44
N ALA A 107 17.27 -14.55 -18.08
CA ALA A 107 17.18 -14.70 -19.54
C ALA A 107 15.73 -14.74 -20.05
N GLU A 108 14.78 -15.19 -19.21
CA GLU A 108 13.34 -15.26 -19.52
C GLU A 108 12.61 -13.92 -19.27
N ALA A 109 13.31 -12.88 -18.81
CA ALA A 109 12.70 -11.60 -18.49
C ALA A 109 11.84 -11.00 -19.62
N PRO A 110 12.23 -11.05 -20.92
CA PRO A 110 11.39 -10.53 -21.99
C PRO A 110 10.00 -11.18 -22.05
N GLU A 111 9.93 -12.51 -21.87
CA GLU A 111 8.67 -13.26 -21.90
C GLU A 111 7.82 -12.98 -20.66
N VAL A 112 8.45 -12.93 -19.48
CA VAL A 112 7.77 -12.58 -18.22
C VAL A 112 7.15 -11.18 -18.30
N TYR A 113 7.90 -10.19 -18.79
CA TYR A 113 7.37 -8.84 -18.95
C TYR A 113 6.30 -8.71 -20.05
N ALA A 114 6.38 -9.53 -21.11
CA ALA A 114 5.32 -9.58 -22.12
C ALA A 114 4.01 -10.12 -21.54
N ARG A 115 4.08 -11.16 -20.70
CA ARG A 115 2.94 -11.69 -19.95
C ARG A 115 2.35 -10.62 -19.01
N LEU A 116 3.18 -9.96 -18.22
CA LEU A 116 2.77 -8.89 -17.30
C LEU A 116 2.00 -7.77 -18.02
N ALA A 117 2.38 -7.47 -19.26
CA ALA A 117 1.70 -6.44 -20.05
C ALA A 117 0.34 -6.87 -20.61
N SER A 118 0.04 -8.16 -20.68
CA SER A 118 -1.15 -8.72 -21.33
C SER A 118 -2.14 -9.39 -20.37
N GLU A 119 -1.73 -9.78 -19.17
CA GLU A 119 -2.55 -10.48 -18.20
C GLU A 119 -3.15 -9.53 -17.17
N GLU A 120 -4.45 -9.69 -16.85
CA GLU A 120 -5.13 -8.89 -15.81
C GLU A 120 -4.68 -9.25 -14.39
N ALA A 121 -4.33 -10.51 -14.15
CA ALA A 121 -3.80 -11.02 -12.89
C ALA A 121 -2.42 -11.62 -13.16
N PHE A 122 -1.40 -11.11 -12.46
CA PHE A 122 -0.03 -11.55 -12.65
C PHE A 122 0.54 -12.06 -11.32
N PRO A 123 1.20 -13.24 -11.28
CA PRO A 123 1.79 -13.80 -10.09
C PRO A 123 2.98 -12.98 -9.59
N LEU A 124 3.34 -13.14 -8.31
CA LEU A 124 4.59 -12.59 -7.80
C LEU A 124 5.77 -13.40 -8.33
N VAL A 125 6.51 -12.81 -9.25
CA VAL A 125 7.66 -13.43 -9.93
C VAL A 125 8.97 -13.00 -9.29
N GLN A 126 9.88 -13.95 -9.12
CA GLN A 126 11.28 -13.72 -8.74
C GLN A 126 12.21 -14.17 -9.86
N PHE A 127 13.25 -13.39 -10.14
CA PHE A 127 14.37 -13.82 -10.99
C PHE A 127 15.51 -14.36 -10.14
N ASP A 128 15.96 -15.59 -10.43
CA ASP A 128 17.10 -16.22 -9.77
C ASP A 128 18.38 -15.94 -10.57
N TRP A 129 19.31 -15.22 -9.97
CA TRP A 129 20.58 -14.82 -10.59
C TRP A 129 21.74 -15.77 -10.27
N ARG A 130 21.51 -16.86 -9.53
CA ARG A 130 22.58 -17.75 -9.07
C ARG A 130 23.21 -18.59 -10.17
N ASP A 131 22.50 -18.77 -11.29
CA ASP A 131 22.91 -19.62 -12.41
C ASP A 131 23.34 -18.80 -13.64
N LEU A 132 23.87 -17.59 -13.45
CA LEU A 132 24.39 -16.73 -14.52
C LEU A 132 25.91 -16.69 -14.52
#